data_bd1b4fbefd518b2804736a417b0952ee
#
_entry.id   bd1b4fbefd518b2804736a417b0952ee
#
_cell.length_a   1.000
_cell.length_b   1.000
_cell.length_c   1.000
_cell.angle_alpha   90.00
_cell.angle_beta   90.00
_cell.angle_gamma   90.00
#
_symmetry.space_group_name_H-M   'P 1'
#
loop_
_entity.id
_entity.type
_entity.pdbx_description
1 polymer ?
#
loop_
_entity_poly.entity_id
_entity_poly.type
_entity_poly.pdbx_seq_one_letter_code
_entity_poly.pdbx_strand_id
1 'polypeptide(L)'
;MEKVRFFCEHASFFFSYLGVGDMSKIEGQIRIPSGCAIAAVLSREGRLMTGETIIESMKPMHDRSNGLGGGFAAYGIYPEYRDFFALHLFLEDRAARKNCEAFLRETMEIVREERIPTRKTPAITDEPLIWRFFVTPLRSVLASMQIDEEECVARTVMAINTQMKGVYVFSSGKNMGVFKAVGFPEDVGHFYRLEDYAAYSWTAHGRYPTNTPGWWGGAHPFALLD
;
A
#
# COMPACT_ATOMS: atom_id res chain seq x y z
N MET A 1 -28.04 0.54 13.84
CA MET A 1 -26.90 -0.37 14.09
C MET A 1 -26.62 -1.09 12.78
N GLU A 2 -25.76 -0.52 11.94
CA GLU A 2 -25.41 -1.06 10.64
C GLU A 2 -24.37 -2.17 10.78
N LYS A 3 -24.63 -3.28 10.09
CA LYS A 3 -23.75 -4.44 10.11
C LYS A 3 -22.55 -4.17 9.17
N VAL A 4 -21.40 -3.92 9.75
CA VAL A 4 -20.11 -4.06 9.05
C VAL A 4 -19.93 -5.57 8.79
N ARG A 5 -19.98 -5.99 7.53
CA ARG A 5 -19.63 -7.37 7.17
C ARG A 5 -18.15 -7.44 6.87
N PHE A 6 -17.43 -8.16 7.72
CA PHE A 6 -16.05 -8.55 7.46
C PHE A 6 -16.06 -9.74 6.50
N PHE A 7 -15.47 -9.57 5.33
CA PHE A 7 -15.17 -10.68 4.46
C PHE A 7 -13.78 -11.21 4.80
N CYS A 8 -13.72 -12.27 5.56
CA CYS A 8 -12.54 -13.08 5.73
C CYS A 8 -12.84 -14.45 5.10
N GLU A 9 -12.65 -14.60 3.79
CA GLU A 9 -13.05 -15.81 3.06
C GLU A 9 -12.21 -17.06 3.37
N HIS A 10 -11.10 -16.94 4.10
CA HIS A 10 -10.25 -18.10 4.37
C HIS A 10 -10.08 -18.49 5.85
N ALA A 11 -10.64 -17.72 6.77
CA ALA A 11 -10.52 -18.05 8.21
C ALA A 11 -11.58 -19.06 8.70
N SER A 12 -12.70 -19.21 8.00
CA SER A 12 -13.80 -20.06 8.47
C SER A 12 -13.67 -21.55 8.09
N PHE A 13 -12.76 -21.92 7.20
CA PHE A 13 -12.65 -23.32 6.75
C PHE A 13 -11.71 -24.18 7.60
N PHE A 14 -10.87 -23.58 8.45
CA PHE A 14 -9.91 -24.34 9.25
C PHE A 14 -10.37 -24.67 10.68
N PHE A 15 -11.40 -23.99 11.19
CA PHE A 15 -11.87 -24.22 12.57
C PHE A 15 -12.86 -25.37 12.74
N SER A 16 -13.44 -25.91 11.67
CA SER A 16 -14.45 -26.98 11.77
C SER A 16 -13.89 -28.40 11.70
N TYR A 17 -12.59 -28.60 11.55
CA TYR A 17 -12.01 -29.93 11.36
C TYR A 17 -11.08 -30.43 12.51
N LEU A 18 -10.92 -29.65 13.55
CA LEU A 18 -10.19 -30.09 14.72
C LEU A 18 -11.21 -30.36 15.85
N GLY A 19 -11.64 -31.62 15.97
CA GLY A 19 -12.26 -32.09 17.19
C GLY A 19 -11.36 -31.71 18.34
N VAL A 20 -11.94 -31.12 19.40
CA VAL A 20 -11.24 -30.73 20.62
C VAL A 20 -10.78 -32.02 21.33
N GLY A 21 -9.70 -32.62 20.83
CA GLY A 21 -8.90 -33.57 21.56
C GLY A 21 -7.96 -32.79 22.47
N ASP A 22 -7.74 -33.28 23.65
CA ASP A 22 -6.80 -32.73 24.64
C ASP A 22 -5.41 -32.54 23.98
N MET A 23 -5.11 -31.35 23.57
CA MET A 23 -3.88 -30.95 22.87
C MET A 23 -2.66 -30.89 23.80
N SER A 24 -2.86 -31.09 25.12
CA SER A 24 -1.78 -31.02 26.12
C SER A 24 -0.78 -32.18 26.06
N LYS A 25 -1.05 -33.20 25.23
CA LYS A 25 -0.21 -34.43 25.16
C LYS A 25 0.68 -34.52 23.91
N ILE A 26 0.70 -33.51 23.05
CA ILE A 26 1.50 -33.55 21.81
C ILE A 26 2.60 -32.48 21.89
N GLU A 27 3.53 -32.72 22.81
CA GLU A 27 4.76 -31.94 22.90
C GLU A 27 5.52 -32.08 21.56
N GLY A 28 5.80 -30.95 20.89
CA GLY A 28 6.57 -30.90 19.63
C GLY A 28 5.74 -30.77 18.35
N GLN A 29 4.42 -30.68 18.37
CA GLN A 29 3.56 -30.50 17.19
C GLN A 29 2.83 -29.15 17.12
N ILE A 30 3.29 -28.14 17.85
CA ILE A 30 2.75 -26.79 17.70
C ILE A 30 3.14 -26.28 16.31
N ARG A 31 2.19 -26.28 15.39
CA ARG A 31 2.35 -25.61 14.10
C ARG A 31 1.89 -24.18 14.26
N ILE A 32 2.83 -23.25 14.22
CA ILE A 32 2.50 -21.82 14.11
C ILE A 32 1.89 -21.63 12.71
N PRO A 33 0.64 -21.14 12.60
CA PRO A 33 0.04 -20.86 11.31
C PRO A 33 0.94 -19.89 10.55
N SER A 34 1.46 -20.29 9.40
CA SER A 34 2.25 -19.42 8.53
C SER A 34 1.45 -19.10 7.26
N GLY A 35 1.55 -17.89 6.81
CA GLY A 35 0.86 -17.43 5.60
C GLY A 35 0.46 -15.98 5.71
N CYS A 36 0.30 -15.32 4.56
CA CYS A 36 -0.07 -13.92 4.50
C CYS A 36 -1.42 -13.64 5.18
N ALA A 37 -1.57 -12.45 5.75
CA ALA A 37 -2.82 -11.92 6.27
C ALA A 37 -3.39 -10.87 5.30
N ILE A 38 -4.68 -10.90 5.07
CA ILE A 38 -5.38 -9.92 4.22
C ILE A 38 -6.65 -9.47 4.96
N ALA A 39 -6.89 -8.16 4.96
CA ALA A 39 -8.14 -7.57 5.40
C ALA A 39 -8.63 -6.54 4.37
N ALA A 40 -9.94 -6.35 4.28
CA ALA A 40 -10.55 -5.32 3.46
C ALA A 40 -11.81 -4.78 4.14
N VAL A 41 -12.01 -3.46 4.03
CA VAL A 41 -13.22 -2.76 4.50
C VAL A 41 -13.69 -1.85 3.38
N LEU A 42 -14.97 -1.94 3.04
CA LEU A 42 -15.58 -1.14 1.97
C LEU A 42 -16.90 -0.55 2.45
N SER A 43 -17.07 0.75 2.32
CA SER A 43 -18.37 1.41 2.48
C SER A 43 -19.13 1.41 1.15
N ARG A 44 -20.28 0.74 1.10
CA ARG A 44 -21.14 0.69 -0.08
C ARG A 44 -21.84 2.04 -0.38
N GLU A 45 -21.98 2.87 0.64
CA GLU A 45 -22.56 4.22 0.53
C GLU A 45 -21.49 5.31 0.32
N GLY A 46 -20.21 4.94 0.15
CA GLY A 46 -19.13 5.89 -0.03
C GLY A 46 -18.76 6.67 1.26
N ARG A 47 -19.22 6.22 2.44
CA ARG A 47 -18.84 6.84 3.71
C ARG A 47 -17.37 6.65 3.98
N LEU A 48 -16.69 7.74 4.31
CA LEU A 48 -15.27 7.70 4.64
C LEU A 48 -15.05 7.08 6.02
N MET A 49 -14.08 6.18 6.10
CA MET A 49 -13.61 5.53 7.33
C MET A 49 -12.14 5.87 7.51
N THR A 50 -11.72 6.17 8.73
CA THR A 50 -10.30 6.41 9.02
C THR A 50 -9.47 5.13 8.88
N GLY A 51 -8.17 5.28 8.61
CA GLY A 51 -7.25 4.15 8.52
C GLY A 51 -7.11 3.35 9.81
N GLU A 52 -7.52 3.90 10.96
CA GLU A 52 -7.57 3.15 12.23
C GLU A 52 -8.40 1.87 12.09
N THR A 53 -9.53 1.93 11.35
CA THR A 53 -10.42 0.77 11.14
C THR A 53 -9.68 -0.41 10.51
N ILE A 54 -8.85 -0.17 9.50
CA ILE A 54 -8.13 -1.25 8.82
C ILE A 54 -6.90 -1.70 9.61
N ILE A 55 -6.23 -0.78 10.32
CA ILE A 55 -5.11 -1.12 11.22
C ILE A 55 -5.59 -2.08 12.32
N GLU A 56 -6.70 -1.75 13.00
CA GLU A 56 -7.30 -2.61 14.04
C GLU A 56 -7.72 -3.98 13.49
N SER A 57 -8.15 -4.04 12.24
CA SER A 57 -8.50 -5.31 11.58
C SER A 57 -7.30 -6.23 11.36
N MET A 58 -6.08 -5.69 11.32
CA MET A 58 -4.86 -6.48 11.12
C MET A 58 -4.27 -7.03 12.43
N LYS A 59 -4.49 -6.38 13.56
CA LYS A 59 -3.92 -6.80 14.86
C LYS A 59 -4.19 -8.26 15.22
N PRO A 60 -5.41 -8.81 15.07
CA PRO A 60 -5.68 -10.22 15.37
C PRO A 60 -4.95 -11.20 14.45
N MET A 61 -4.39 -10.70 13.35
CA MET A 61 -3.66 -11.51 12.36
C MET A 61 -2.15 -11.33 12.42
N HIS A 62 -1.63 -10.72 13.49
CA HIS A 62 -0.20 -10.44 13.68
C HIS A 62 0.68 -11.67 13.38
N ASP A 63 0.33 -12.82 13.98
CA ASP A 63 1.10 -14.07 13.82
C ASP A 63 1.10 -14.65 12.41
N ARG A 64 0.27 -14.10 11.50
CA ARG A 64 0.25 -14.46 10.07
C ARG A 64 1.17 -13.58 9.22
N SER A 65 1.98 -12.74 9.83
CA SER A 65 3.03 -11.96 9.21
C SER A 65 4.34 -12.23 9.94
N ASN A 66 5.46 -12.08 9.27
CA ASN A 66 6.78 -12.18 9.90
C ASN A 66 7.56 -10.85 9.88
N GLY A 67 6.86 -9.74 9.65
CA GLY A 67 7.45 -8.41 9.63
C GLY A 67 8.31 -8.08 8.40
N LEU A 68 8.39 -9.00 7.42
CA LEU A 68 9.18 -8.80 6.20
C LEU A 68 8.39 -8.07 5.09
N GLY A 69 7.30 -7.42 5.45
CA GLY A 69 6.53 -6.53 4.59
C GLY A 69 5.07 -6.45 5.00
N GLY A 70 4.58 -5.23 5.09
CA GLY A 70 3.18 -4.91 5.34
C GLY A 70 2.75 -3.70 4.55
N GLY A 71 1.45 -3.52 4.37
CA GLY A 71 0.95 -2.32 3.72
C GLY A 71 -0.54 -2.30 3.51
N PHE A 72 -0.97 -1.17 2.97
CA PHE A 72 -2.35 -0.78 2.79
C PHE A 72 -2.56 -0.17 1.41
N ALA A 73 -3.75 -0.34 0.85
CA ALA A 73 -4.24 0.46 -0.24
C ALA A 73 -5.56 1.11 0.16
N ALA A 74 -5.76 2.36 -0.25
CA ALA A 74 -6.92 3.16 0.09
C ALA A 74 -7.50 3.81 -1.15
N TYR A 75 -8.82 3.81 -1.27
CA TYR A 75 -9.55 4.41 -2.38
C TYR A 75 -10.50 5.48 -1.84
N GLY A 76 -10.53 6.65 -2.51
CA GLY A 76 -11.22 7.84 -2.03
C GLY A 76 -10.42 8.66 -1.02
N ILE A 77 -9.10 8.44 -0.95
CA ILE A 77 -8.21 9.03 0.07
C ILE A 77 -7.79 10.47 -0.23
N TYR A 78 -7.88 10.91 -1.50
CA TYR A 78 -7.45 12.25 -1.93
C TYR A 78 -8.59 13.04 -2.60
N PRO A 79 -9.66 13.37 -1.88
CA PRO A 79 -10.86 13.98 -2.47
C PRO A 79 -10.56 15.34 -3.15
N GLU A 80 -9.60 16.12 -2.64
CA GLU A 80 -9.18 17.40 -3.24
C GLU A 80 -8.35 17.22 -4.52
N TYR A 81 -7.74 16.05 -4.71
CA TYR A 81 -6.90 15.70 -5.85
C TYR A 81 -7.45 14.50 -6.64
N ARG A 82 -8.75 14.22 -6.52
CA ARG A 82 -9.39 13.02 -7.07
C ARG A 82 -9.26 12.88 -8.59
N ASP A 83 -9.07 14.00 -9.30
CA ASP A 83 -8.96 14.01 -10.76
C ASP A 83 -7.51 13.91 -11.25
N PHE A 84 -6.54 13.88 -10.33
CA PHE A 84 -5.11 13.76 -10.60
C PHE A 84 -4.58 12.38 -10.21
N PHE A 85 -3.58 11.92 -10.93
CA PHE A 85 -2.87 10.69 -10.55
C PHE A 85 -1.94 10.98 -9.37
N ALA A 86 -2.10 10.22 -8.29
CA ALA A 86 -1.21 10.26 -7.15
C ALA A 86 -0.09 9.23 -7.32
N LEU A 87 1.11 9.70 -7.60
CA LEU A 87 2.30 8.84 -7.67
C LEU A 87 3.00 8.84 -6.32
N HIS A 88 3.10 7.69 -5.66
CA HIS A 88 3.92 7.52 -4.46
C HIS A 88 5.25 6.87 -4.83
N LEU A 89 6.34 7.42 -4.30
CA LEU A 89 7.69 7.02 -4.66
C LEU A 89 8.55 6.75 -3.43
N PHE A 90 9.37 5.73 -3.53
CA PHE A 90 10.56 5.58 -2.72
C PHE A 90 11.74 6.18 -3.48
N LEU A 91 12.52 6.98 -2.79
CA LEU A 91 13.65 7.70 -3.35
C LEU A 91 14.88 7.47 -2.47
N GLU A 92 16.01 7.23 -3.09
CA GLU A 92 17.29 7.04 -2.37
C GLU A 92 17.72 8.34 -1.69
N ASP A 93 17.60 9.46 -2.42
CA ASP A 93 18.00 10.77 -1.93
C ASP A 93 17.27 11.94 -2.63
N ARG A 94 17.68 13.17 -2.28
CA ARG A 94 17.14 14.40 -2.88
C ARG A 94 17.54 14.59 -4.34
N ALA A 95 18.66 14.04 -4.78
CA ALA A 95 19.09 14.13 -6.18
C ALA A 95 18.21 13.24 -7.05
N ALA A 96 17.92 12.00 -6.61
CA ALA A 96 16.97 11.10 -7.22
C ALA A 96 15.58 11.74 -7.36
N ARG A 97 15.09 12.46 -6.32
CA ARG A 97 13.84 13.22 -6.39
C ARG A 97 13.86 14.28 -7.50
N LYS A 98 14.91 15.11 -7.56
CA LYS A 98 15.02 16.16 -8.56
C LYS A 98 15.07 15.59 -9.98
N ASN A 99 15.79 14.50 -10.18
CA ASN A 99 15.87 13.82 -11.47
C ASN A 99 14.51 13.26 -11.88
N CYS A 100 13.79 12.66 -10.94
CA CYS A 100 12.44 12.15 -11.19
C CYS A 100 11.45 13.29 -11.49
N GLU A 101 11.51 14.40 -10.75
CA GLU A 101 10.70 15.58 -11.03
C GLU A 101 10.95 16.13 -12.45
N ALA A 102 12.22 16.25 -12.85
CA ALA A 102 12.57 16.70 -14.20
C ALA A 102 12.00 15.76 -15.28
N PHE A 103 12.15 14.45 -15.08
CA PHE A 103 11.60 13.43 -15.99
C PHE A 103 10.07 13.49 -16.08
N LEU A 104 9.38 13.62 -14.94
CA LEU A 104 7.91 13.74 -14.93
C LEU A 104 7.45 14.97 -15.73
N ARG A 105 8.14 16.11 -15.62
CA ARG A 105 7.80 17.35 -16.34
C ARG A 105 7.93 17.26 -17.86
N GLU A 106 8.58 16.24 -18.40
CA GLU A 106 8.63 16.01 -19.85
C GLU A 106 7.28 15.57 -20.43
N THR A 107 6.48 14.86 -19.63
CA THR A 107 5.22 14.24 -20.08
C THR A 107 4.00 14.64 -19.25
N MET A 108 4.21 15.24 -18.07
CA MET A 108 3.16 15.55 -17.11
C MET A 108 3.29 16.94 -16.53
N GLU A 109 2.15 17.51 -16.15
CA GLU A 109 2.07 18.65 -15.25
C GLU A 109 2.08 18.15 -13.81
N ILE A 110 2.95 18.69 -12.96
CA ILE A 110 2.96 18.44 -11.52
C ILE A 110 2.11 19.53 -10.86
N VAL A 111 0.94 19.13 -10.36
CA VAL A 111 -0.01 20.02 -9.69
C VAL A 111 0.41 20.28 -8.26
N ARG A 112 0.90 19.24 -7.58
CA ARG A 112 1.40 19.30 -6.20
C ARG A 112 2.44 18.22 -5.95
N GLU A 113 3.39 18.51 -5.09
CA GLU A 113 4.32 17.53 -4.56
C GLU A 113 4.52 17.73 -3.06
N GLU A 114 4.80 16.64 -2.36
CA GLU A 114 5.08 16.69 -0.92
C GLU A 114 5.78 15.42 -0.44
N ARG A 115 6.50 15.52 0.67
CA ARG A 115 6.90 14.36 1.42
C ARG A 115 5.65 13.71 2.04
N ILE A 116 5.48 12.40 1.87
CA ILE A 116 4.40 11.70 2.56
C ILE A 116 4.69 11.77 4.06
N PRO A 117 3.73 12.25 4.89
CA PRO A 117 3.91 12.34 6.33
C PRO A 117 4.15 10.96 6.95
N THR A 118 5.20 10.85 7.76
CA THR A 118 5.54 9.64 8.50
C THR A 118 5.77 9.96 9.98
N ARG A 119 5.65 8.94 10.82
CA ARG A 119 6.01 8.99 12.25
C ARG A 119 7.18 8.05 12.48
N LYS A 120 8.22 8.52 13.16
CA LYS A 120 9.31 7.64 13.57
C LYS A 120 8.80 6.56 14.52
N THR A 121 9.18 5.34 14.27
CA THR A 121 8.86 4.17 15.09
C THR A 121 10.08 3.27 15.19
N PRO A 122 10.31 2.62 16.36
CA PRO A 122 11.41 1.65 16.49
C PRO A 122 11.27 0.44 15.55
N ALA A 123 10.05 0.14 15.10
CA ALA A 123 9.76 -1.01 14.25
C ALA A 123 10.19 -0.81 12.78
N ILE A 124 10.38 0.44 12.34
CA ILE A 124 10.75 0.77 10.95
C ILE A 124 11.94 1.72 10.99
N THR A 125 13.11 1.22 10.64
CA THR A 125 14.40 1.91 10.92
C THR A 125 15.17 2.35 9.67
N ASP A 126 14.86 1.81 8.51
CA ASP A 126 15.58 1.99 7.24
C ASP A 126 14.73 2.73 6.20
N GLU A 127 13.96 3.73 6.64
CA GLU A 127 13.04 4.46 5.77
C GLU A 127 13.77 5.17 4.61
N PRO A 128 13.36 4.96 3.35
CA PRO A 128 13.78 5.77 2.22
C PRO A 128 13.16 7.16 2.30
N LEU A 129 13.55 8.07 1.42
CA LEU A 129 12.79 9.30 1.23
C LEU A 129 11.47 8.95 0.52
N ILE A 130 10.34 9.18 1.18
CA ILE A 130 9.01 8.84 0.66
C ILE A 130 8.32 10.10 0.17
N TRP A 131 7.95 10.12 -1.10
CA TRP A 131 7.43 11.30 -1.78
C TRP A 131 6.14 11.01 -2.53
N ARG A 132 5.30 12.04 -2.70
CA ARG A 132 4.08 11.97 -3.49
C ARG A 132 4.05 13.14 -4.47
N PHE A 133 3.72 12.81 -5.74
CA PHE A 133 3.38 13.78 -6.77
C PHE A 133 1.92 13.59 -7.16
N PHE A 134 1.17 14.68 -7.27
CA PHE A 134 -0.11 14.72 -7.96
C PHE A 134 0.14 15.27 -9.35
N VAL A 135 -0.18 14.48 -10.36
CA VAL A 135 0.17 14.77 -11.75
C VAL A 135 -1.02 14.61 -12.70
N THR A 136 -0.95 15.28 -13.83
CA THR A 136 -1.83 15.03 -14.97
C THR A 136 -1.00 15.00 -16.26
N PRO A 137 -1.24 14.04 -17.18
CA PRO A 137 -0.54 14.00 -18.45
C PRO A 137 -0.76 15.27 -19.28
N LEU A 138 0.28 15.73 -19.97
CA LEU A 138 0.19 16.87 -20.87
C LEU A 138 -0.65 16.53 -22.10
N ARG A 139 -1.65 17.33 -22.42
CA ARG A 139 -2.51 17.12 -23.60
C ARG A 139 -1.74 16.99 -24.91
N SER A 140 -0.65 17.76 -25.07
CA SER A 140 0.23 17.69 -26.22
C SER A 140 0.89 16.31 -26.35
N VAL A 141 1.27 15.68 -25.23
CA VAL A 141 1.86 14.34 -25.20
C VAL A 141 0.81 13.30 -25.58
N LEU A 142 -0.37 13.35 -24.97
CA LEU A 142 -1.47 12.43 -25.30
C LEU A 142 -1.83 12.49 -26.78
N ALA A 143 -1.96 13.70 -27.34
CA ALA A 143 -2.27 13.90 -28.74
C ALA A 143 -1.15 13.41 -29.68
N SER A 144 0.10 13.69 -29.37
CA SER A 144 1.25 13.29 -30.19
C SER A 144 1.47 11.77 -30.19
N MET A 145 1.22 11.10 -29.06
CA MET A 145 1.40 9.67 -28.91
C MET A 145 0.14 8.86 -29.22
N GLN A 146 -1.01 9.52 -29.38
CA GLN A 146 -2.32 8.90 -29.59
C GLN A 146 -2.67 7.87 -28.50
N ILE A 147 -2.43 8.21 -27.24
CA ILE A 147 -2.72 7.39 -26.06
C ILE A 147 -3.63 8.16 -25.11
N ASP A 148 -4.29 7.42 -24.20
CA ASP A 148 -5.05 8.00 -23.10
C ASP A 148 -4.16 8.33 -21.88
N GLU A 149 -4.78 8.89 -20.84
CA GLU A 149 -4.07 9.29 -19.62
C GLU A 149 -3.47 8.10 -18.87
N GLU A 150 -4.21 7.00 -18.78
CA GLU A 150 -3.79 5.80 -18.04
C GLU A 150 -2.58 5.14 -18.70
N GLU A 151 -2.62 4.99 -20.01
CA GLU A 151 -1.49 4.47 -20.77
C GLU A 151 -0.25 5.37 -20.65
N CYS A 152 -0.43 6.69 -20.68
CA CYS A 152 0.66 7.66 -20.47
C CYS A 152 1.29 7.48 -19.09
N VAL A 153 0.46 7.37 -18.03
CA VAL A 153 0.94 7.14 -16.66
C VAL A 153 1.62 5.79 -16.54
N ALA A 154 1.03 4.73 -17.08
CA ALA A 154 1.59 3.37 -17.03
C ALA A 154 3.00 3.32 -17.69
N ARG A 155 3.15 3.91 -18.88
CA ARG A 155 4.45 4.01 -19.57
C ARG A 155 5.47 4.81 -18.79
N THR A 156 5.05 5.93 -18.19
CA THR A 156 5.93 6.79 -17.38
C THR A 156 6.40 6.04 -16.12
N VAL A 157 5.49 5.39 -15.40
CA VAL A 157 5.82 4.57 -14.22
C VAL A 157 6.77 3.44 -14.59
N MET A 158 6.51 2.75 -15.70
CA MET A 158 7.39 1.69 -16.19
C MET A 158 8.79 2.20 -16.52
N ALA A 159 8.90 3.36 -17.22
CA ALA A 159 10.17 3.97 -17.54
C ALA A 159 10.94 4.37 -16.26
N ILE A 160 10.28 4.98 -15.28
CA ILE A 160 10.90 5.32 -13.99
C ILE A 160 11.42 4.06 -13.32
N ASN A 161 10.58 3.03 -13.15
CA ASN A 161 10.93 1.83 -12.39
C ASN A 161 11.99 0.95 -13.06
N THR A 162 12.19 1.08 -14.38
CA THR A 162 13.16 0.26 -15.12
C THR A 162 14.44 1.00 -15.49
N GLN A 163 14.43 2.34 -15.58
CA GLN A 163 15.54 3.12 -16.13
C GLN A 163 16.15 4.10 -15.13
N MET A 164 15.41 4.52 -14.08
CA MET A 164 15.92 5.49 -13.12
C MET A 164 16.49 4.80 -11.88
N LYS A 165 17.76 5.04 -11.58
CA LYS A 165 18.39 4.56 -10.35
C LYS A 165 17.91 5.36 -9.15
N GLY A 166 17.69 4.68 -8.03
CA GLY A 166 17.31 5.31 -6.76
C GLY A 166 15.88 5.85 -6.72
N VAL A 167 15.03 5.47 -7.68
CA VAL A 167 13.62 5.85 -7.74
C VAL A 167 12.76 4.61 -7.95
N TYR A 168 11.69 4.49 -7.20
CA TYR A 168 10.70 3.44 -7.36
C TYR A 168 9.29 3.95 -7.09
N VAL A 169 8.46 4.01 -8.13
CA VAL A 169 7.03 4.30 -8.02
C VAL A 169 6.32 3.05 -7.55
N PHE A 170 5.67 3.11 -6.39
CA PHE A 170 4.98 1.96 -5.81
C PHE A 170 3.45 2.13 -5.73
N SER A 171 2.94 3.29 -6.11
CA SER A 171 1.52 3.59 -6.22
C SER A 171 1.31 4.59 -7.35
N SER A 172 0.29 4.35 -8.17
CA SER A 172 -0.15 5.29 -9.22
C SER A 172 -1.64 5.07 -9.47
N GLY A 173 -2.44 6.13 -9.39
CA GLY A 173 -3.89 6.04 -9.64
C GLY A 173 -4.59 7.31 -9.18
N LYS A 174 -5.83 7.51 -9.63
CA LYS A 174 -6.67 8.65 -9.26
C LYS A 174 -7.37 8.38 -7.94
N ASN A 175 -7.31 9.35 -7.02
CA ASN A 175 -7.97 9.27 -5.71
C ASN A 175 -7.66 7.98 -4.91
N MET A 176 -6.48 7.42 -5.11
CA MET A 176 -6.03 6.21 -4.43
C MET A 176 -4.58 6.33 -3.99
N GLY A 177 -4.18 5.53 -3.01
CA GLY A 177 -2.80 5.46 -2.55
C GLY A 177 -2.46 4.12 -1.91
N VAL A 178 -1.25 3.63 -2.19
CA VAL A 178 -0.64 2.50 -1.49
C VAL A 178 0.34 3.03 -0.45
N PHE A 179 0.39 2.40 0.71
CA PHE A 179 1.30 2.68 1.81
C PHE A 179 1.90 1.36 2.26
N LYS A 180 3.20 1.18 2.10
CA LYS A 180 3.86 -0.09 2.39
C LYS A 180 5.29 0.09 2.87
N ALA A 181 5.76 -0.85 3.67
CA ALA A 181 7.11 -0.86 4.23
C ALA A 181 7.53 -2.28 4.62
N VAL A 182 8.80 -2.42 5.02
CA VAL A 182 9.25 -3.59 5.78
C VAL A 182 8.83 -3.38 7.23
N GLY A 183 7.93 -4.24 7.72
CA GLY A 183 7.34 -4.17 9.06
C GLY A 183 6.05 -4.98 9.14
N PHE A 184 5.54 -5.12 10.35
CA PHE A 184 4.18 -5.64 10.55
C PHE A 184 3.14 -4.61 10.06
N PRO A 185 1.97 -5.05 9.57
CA PRO A 185 0.96 -4.13 9.04
C PRO A 185 0.57 -3.00 10.00
N GLU A 186 0.35 -3.31 11.26
CA GLU A 186 -0.02 -2.32 12.27
C GLU A 186 1.06 -1.26 12.47
N ASP A 187 2.35 -1.66 12.48
CA ASP A 187 3.48 -0.73 12.57
C ASP A 187 3.57 0.15 11.32
N VAL A 188 3.34 -0.43 10.14
CA VAL A 188 3.31 0.30 8.87
C VAL A 188 2.16 1.30 8.84
N GLY A 189 0.98 0.92 9.33
CA GLY A 189 -0.17 1.82 9.42
C GLY A 189 0.12 3.04 10.29
N HIS A 190 0.67 2.83 11.47
CA HIS A 190 1.06 3.91 12.38
C HIS A 190 2.25 4.74 11.88
N PHE A 191 3.20 4.11 11.21
CA PHE A 191 4.32 4.81 10.57
C PHE A 191 3.82 5.84 9.55
N TYR A 192 2.88 5.46 8.67
CA TYR A 192 2.28 6.36 7.68
C TYR A 192 1.16 7.24 8.24
N ARG A 193 0.86 7.15 9.55
CA ARG A 193 -0.20 7.93 10.19
C ARG A 193 -1.53 7.74 9.50
N LEU A 194 -1.87 6.51 9.14
CA LEU A 194 -3.08 6.23 8.37
C LEU A 194 -4.36 6.59 9.14
N GLU A 195 -4.31 6.70 10.46
CA GLU A 195 -5.38 7.22 11.29
C GLU A 195 -5.79 8.67 10.94
N ASP A 196 -4.88 9.46 10.35
CA ASP A 196 -5.14 10.83 9.91
C ASP A 196 -5.80 10.90 8.52
N TYR A 197 -5.89 9.78 7.80
CA TYR A 197 -6.52 9.69 6.50
C TYR A 197 -7.90 9.07 6.61
N ALA A 198 -8.77 9.39 5.64
CA ALA A 198 -10.08 8.78 5.50
C ALA A 198 -10.33 8.35 4.07
N ALA A 199 -10.90 7.17 3.87
CA ALA A 199 -11.19 6.58 2.57
C ALA A 199 -12.47 5.74 2.64
N TYR A 200 -13.14 5.54 1.50
CA TYR A 200 -14.34 4.70 1.45
C TYR A 200 -14.00 3.20 1.33
N SER A 201 -12.79 2.89 0.90
CA SER A 201 -12.30 1.51 0.83
C SER A 201 -10.85 1.43 1.31
N TRP A 202 -10.59 0.43 2.14
CA TRP A 202 -9.27 0.09 2.63
C TRP A 202 -9.00 -1.39 2.41
N THR A 203 -7.80 -1.72 1.96
CA THR A 203 -7.27 -3.08 1.96
C THR A 203 -5.94 -3.09 2.70
N ALA A 204 -5.64 -4.20 3.37
CA ALA A 204 -4.39 -4.40 4.08
C ALA A 204 -3.81 -5.79 3.79
N HIS A 205 -2.50 -5.87 3.81
CA HIS A 205 -1.77 -7.11 3.61
C HIS A 205 -0.58 -7.21 4.57
N GLY A 206 -0.50 -8.31 5.31
CA GLY A 206 0.67 -8.74 6.07
C GLY A 206 1.39 -9.85 5.31
N ARG A 207 2.60 -9.59 4.85
CA ARG A 207 3.38 -10.53 4.06
C ARG A 207 4.07 -11.55 4.97
N TYR A 208 4.10 -12.82 4.53
CA TYR A 208 4.87 -13.89 5.14
C TYR A 208 5.75 -14.58 4.08
N PRO A 209 6.82 -13.93 3.60
CA PRO A 209 7.73 -14.56 2.64
C PRO A 209 8.57 -15.64 3.32
N THR A 210 8.76 -16.76 2.63
CA THR A 210 9.55 -17.89 3.11
C THR A 210 10.91 -17.98 2.44
N ASN A 211 11.09 -17.38 1.26
CA ASN A 211 12.28 -17.54 0.42
C ASN A 211 12.77 -16.24 -0.23
N THR A 212 12.21 -15.10 0.16
CA THR A 212 12.63 -13.79 -0.36
C THR A 212 12.88 -12.82 0.80
N PRO A 213 13.91 -11.98 0.74
CA PRO A 213 14.15 -10.96 1.75
C PRO A 213 13.01 -9.94 1.80
N GLY A 214 12.87 -9.28 2.95
CA GLY A 214 12.05 -8.09 3.06
C GLY A 214 12.74 -6.91 2.39
N TRP A 215 12.01 -6.17 1.54
CA TRP A 215 12.44 -4.89 1.01
C TRP A 215 11.21 -4.02 0.70
N TRP A 216 11.39 -2.70 0.74
CA TRP A 216 10.28 -1.75 0.68
C TRP A 216 9.41 -1.90 -0.58
N GLY A 217 10.03 -1.98 -1.74
CA GLY A 217 9.32 -2.14 -3.00
C GLY A 217 8.58 -3.48 -3.12
N GLY A 218 9.11 -4.54 -2.51
CA GLY A 218 8.51 -5.88 -2.53
C GLY A 218 7.43 -6.12 -1.47
N ALA A 219 7.20 -5.18 -0.56
CA ALA A 219 6.06 -5.25 0.35
C ALA A 219 4.74 -5.13 -0.42
N HIS A 220 3.68 -5.74 0.10
CA HIS A 220 2.35 -5.69 -0.49
C HIS A 220 1.49 -4.62 0.20
N PRO A 221 0.36 -4.17 -0.41
CA PRO A 221 -0.17 -4.63 -1.70
C PRO A 221 0.55 -4.02 -2.91
N PHE A 222 0.29 -4.60 -4.06
CA PHE A 222 0.47 -3.96 -5.36
C PHE A 222 -0.91 -3.58 -5.87
N ALA A 223 -1.10 -2.32 -6.23
CA ALA A 223 -2.30 -1.85 -6.88
C ALA A 223 -1.94 -1.37 -8.28
N LEU A 224 -2.65 -1.88 -9.26
CA LEU A 224 -2.66 -1.35 -10.61
C LEU A 224 -3.64 -0.17 -10.66
N LEU A 225 -3.57 0.60 -11.71
CA LEU A 225 -4.53 1.69 -12.02
C LEU A 225 -5.94 1.21 -11.68
N ASP A 226 -6.60 1.91 -10.74
CA ASP A 226 -7.88 1.62 -10.09
C ASP A 226 -8.74 0.46 -10.60
#